data_634222793dcfeeb76dcc0cd254d26420
#
_entry.id   634222793dcfeeb76dcc0cd254d26420
#
_cell.length_a   1.000
_cell.length_b   1.000
_cell.length_c   1.000
_cell.angle_alpha   90.00
_cell.angle_beta   90.00
_cell.angle_gamma   90.00
#
_symmetry.space_group_name_H-M   'P 1'
#
loop_
_entity.id
_entity.type
_entity.pdbx_description
1 polymer ?
#
loop_
_entity_poly.entity_id
_entity_poly.type
_entity_poly.pdbx_seq_one_letter_code
_entity_poly.pdbx_strand_id
1 'polypeptide(L)'
;MHSLLLSLPITLAVGCAPVLRGPLDSANPEAAKATLDHGYALLRQVLKDESSVTLLFGIKHAPKPMENLVRRIGDAAANGEAAIRTMAALSPPISWTVNGLPLIEVSARHLMANQQTAALLLAGESFELRLLLTQQKACEYISALATTLATADPNTERSEMLATLAHEFAAFDAELRTHLRVDQSSSTNQGSYWTAPRHIANTADCRAMA
;
A
#
# COMPACT_ATOMS: atom_id res chain seq x y z
N MET A 1 24.78 30.53 44.64
CA MET A 1 24.33 29.18 44.29
C MET A 1 23.90 29.22 42.83
N HIS A 2 24.80 28.77 41.91
CA HIS A 2 24.56 28.82 40.45
C HIS A 2 24.18 27.43 39.99
N SER A 3 22.94 27.25 39.54
CA SER A 3 22.46 26.02 38.92
C SER A 3 22.82 26.02 37.43
N LEU A 4 23.74 25.15 37.04
CA LEU A 4 24.11 24.84 35.69
C LEU A 4 23.06 23.86 35.12
N LEU A 5 22.23 24.30 34.19
CA LEU A 5 21.38 23.47 33.37
C LEU A 5 22.22 22.90 32.22
N LEU A 6 22.56 21.62 32.29
CA LEU A 6 23.16 20.87 31.21
C LEU A 6 22.09 20.60 30.13
N SER A 7 22.20 21.30 29.02
CA SER A 7 21.42 21.01 27.80
C SER A 7 22.10 19.89 27.02
N LEU A 8 21.50 18.70 26.99
CA LEU A 8 21.96 17.57 26.17
C LEU A 8 21.40 17.74 24.72
N PRO A 9 22.25 17.81 23.71
CA PRO A 9 21.77 17.78 22.34
C PRO A 9 21.36 16.35 21.96
N ILE A 10 20.06 16.11 21.69
CA ILE A 10 19.57 14.88 21.07
C ILE A 10 19.98 14.92 19.61
N THR A 11 21.08 14.26 19.27
CA THR A 11 21.47 13.97 17.89
C THR A 11 20.52 12.91 17.34
N LEU A 12 19.53 13.32 16.55
CA LEU A 12 18.77 12.43 15.69
C LEU A 12 19.72 11.86 14.64
N ALA A 13 20.20 10.64 14.89
CA ALA A 13 20.84 9.84 13.88
C ALA A 13 19.77 9.50 12.81
N VAL A 14 19.79 10.25 11.71
CA VAL A 14 19.11 9.84 10.48
C VAL A 14 19.81 8.58 10.03
N GLY A 15 19.26 7.43 10.42
CA GLY A 15 19.70 6.14 9.96
C GLY A 15 19.49 6.08 8.45
N CYS A 16 20.56 6.23 7.67
CA CYS A 16 20.57 5.79 6.29
C CYS A 16 20.24 4.31 6.31
N ALA A 17 18.99 3.95 5.96
CA ALA A 17 18.66 2.57 5.65
C ALA A 17 19.67 2.10 4.60
N PRO A 18 20.32 0.94 4.77
CA PRO A 18 21.21 0.42 3.75
C PRO A 18 20.38 0.26 2.48
N VAL A 19 20.69 1.03 1.46
CA VAL A 19 20.20 0.77 0.11
C VAL A 19 20.72 -0.62 -0.20
N LEU A 20 19.82 -1.59 -0.23
CA LEU A 20 20.14 -2.94 -0.68
C LEU A 20 20.64 -2.77 -2.12
N ARG A 21 21.97 -2.71 -2.29
CA ARG A 21 22.61 -2.89 -3.59
C ARG A 21 22.27 -4.31 -4.02
N GLY A 22 21.15 -4.42 -4.73
CA GLY A 22 20.62 -5.68 -5.18
C GLY A 22 21.36 -6.18 -6.45
N PRO A 23 20.88 -7.27 -7.04
CA PRO A 23 21.47 -7.91 -8.22
C PRO A 23 21.53 -7.03 -9.47
N LEU A 24 21.06 -5.80 -9.42
CA LEU A 24 21.20 -4.80 -10.51
C LEU A 24 22.66 -4.33 -10.70
N ASP A 25 23.53 -4.49 -9.69
CA ASP A 25 24.99 -4.28 -9.80
C ASP A 25 25.71 -5.52 -10.35
N SER A 26 24.99 -6.50 -10.91
CA SER A 26 25.61 -7.70 -11.43
C SER A 26 26.49 -7.36 -12.63
N ALA A 27 27.73 -7.90 -12.62
CA ALA A 27 28.64 -7.83 -13.75
C ALA A 27 28.10 -8.57 -15.00
N ASN A 28 26.92 -9.20 -14.89
CA ASN A 28 26.22 -9.90 -15.95
C ASN A 28 25.04 -9.06 -16.48
N PRO A 29 25.16 -8.46 -17.67
CA PRO A 29 24.12 -7.62 -18.25
C PRO A 29 22.81 -8.39 -18.55
N GLU A 30 22.87 -9.70 -18.81
CA GLU A 30 21.66 -10.50 -19.03
C GLU A 30 20.88 -10.69 -17.73
N ALA A 31 21.55 -10.92 -16.61
CA ALA A 31 20.91 -11.02 -15.30
C ALA A 31 20.29 -9.68 -14.88
N ALA A 32 20.98 -8.58 -15.14
CA ALA A 32 20.46 -7.23 -14.89
C ALA A 32 19.20 -6.96 -15.72
N LYS A 33 19.23 -7.30 -17.01
CA LYS A 33 18.07 -7.20 -17.90
C LYS A 33 16.90 -8.06 -17.43
N ALA A 34 17.14 -9.32 -17.08
CA ALA A 34 16.10 -10.22 -16.58
C ALA A 34 15.45 -9.68 -15.29
N THR A 35 16.24 -9.11 -14.39
CA THR A 35 15.74 -8.49 -13.16
C THR A 35 14.86 -7.28 -13.46
N LEU A 36 15.26 -6.43 -14.41
CA LEU A 36 14.48 -5.30 -14.86
C LEU A 36 13.16 -5.74 -15.49
N ASP A 37 13.21 -6.71 -16.42
CA ASP A 37 12.03 -7.29 -17.07
C ASP A 37 11.04 -7.86 -16.04
N HIS A 38 11.53 -8.57 -15.00
CA HIS A 38 10.70 -9.07 -13.91
C HIS A 38 10.03 -7.92 -13.13
N GLY A 39 10.78 -6.86 -12.83
CA GLY A 39 10.24 -5.68 -12.15
C GLY A 39 9.09 -5.04 -12.94
N TYR A 40 9.25 -4.88 -14.24
CA TYR A 40 8.20 -4.36 -15.12
C TYR A 40 6.99 -5.29 -15.21
N ALA A 41 7.19 -6.59 -15.26
CA ALA A 41 6.10 -7.56 -15.24
C ALA A 41 5.29 -7.49 -13.94
N LEU A 42 5.98 -7.33 -12.80
CA LEU A 42 5.34 -7.13 -11.50
C LEU A 42 4.56 -5.82 -11.43
N LEU A 43 5.17 -4.71 -11.83
CA LEU A 43 4.52 -3.41 -11.83
C LEU A 43 3.26 -3.43 -12.69
N ARG A 44 3.36 -3.98 -13.91
CA ARG A 44 2.20 -4.13 -14.80
C ARG A 44 1.08 -4.94 -14.15
N GLN A 45 1.42 -6.07 -13.51
CA GLN A 45 0.40 -6.92 -12.87
C GLN A 45 -0.36 -6.15 -11.79
N VAL A 46 0.36 -5.44 -10.92
CA VAL A 46 -0.26 -4.66 -9.84
C VAL A 46 -1.11 -3.52 -10.38
N LEU A 47 -0.62 -2.78 -11.39
CA LEU A 47 -1.39 -1.72 -12.05
C LEU A 47 -2.67 -2.26 -12.68
N LYS A 48 -2.61 -3.42 -13.34
CA LYS A 48 -3.78 -4.08 -13.93
C LYS A 48 -4.78 -4.49 -12.86
N ASP A 49 -4.33 -5.08 -11.76
CA ASP A 49 -5.19 -5.50 -10.66
C ASP A 49 -5.86 -4.27 -10.04
N GLU A 50 -5.12 -3.18 -9.83
CA GLU A 50 -5.61 -1.95 -9.24
C GLU A 50 -6.63 -1.22 -10.15
N SER A 51 -6.42 -1.20 -11.46
CA SER A 51 -7.38 -0.61 -12.41
C SER A 51 -8.74 -1.31 -12.38
N SER A 52 -8.78 -2.56 -11.93
CA SER A 52 -10.00 -3.37 -11.85
C SER A 52 -10.78 -3.18 -10.56
N VAL A 53 -10.21 -2.54 -9.53
CA VAL A 53 -10.86 -2.37 -8.20
C VAL A 53 -12.17 -1.60 -8.30
N THR A 54 -12.29 -0.69 -9.26
CA THR A 54 -13.51 0.10 -9.49
C THR A 54 -14.74 -0.76 -9.80
N LEU A 55 -14.55 -2.01 -10.28
CA LEU A 55 -15.63 -2.96 -10.54
C LEU A 55 -16.39 -3.36 -9.26
N LEU A 56 -15.75 -3.25 -8.09
CA LEU A 56 -16.39 -3.50 -6.81
C LEU A 56 -17.60 -2.59 -6.56
N PHE A 57 -17.58 -1.36 -7.08
CA PHE A 57 -18.68 -0.39 -6.93
C PHE A 57 -19.94 -0.74 -7.75
N GLY A 58 -19.88 -1.76 -8.61
CA GLY A 58 -21.05 -2.37 -9.20
C GLY A 58 -21.86 -3.22 -8.24
N ILE A 59 -21.24 -3.66 -7.10
CA ILE A 59 -21.82 -4.59 -6.13
C ILE A 59 -21.87 -3.97 -4.73
N LYS A 60 -20.87 -3.16 -4.38
CA LYS A 60 -20.70 -2.54 -3.06
C LYS A 60 -20.81 -1.02 -3.18
N HIS A 61 -21.35 -0.38 -2.15
CA HIS A 61 -21.42 1.07 -2.05
C HIS A 61 -20.41 1.58 -1.02
N ALA A 62 -19.76 2.69 -1.36
CA ALA A 62 -18.91 3.45 -0.47
C ALA A 62 -19.36 4.92 -0.47
N PRO A 63 -18.99 5.72 0.54
CA PRO A 63 -19.19 7.16 0.49
C PRO A 63 -18.58 7.78 -0.78
N LYS A 64 -19.26 8.76 -1.38
CA LYS A 64 -18.83 9.37 -2.65
C LYS A 64 -17.37 9.87 -2.65
N PRO A 65 -16.85 10.51 -1.58
CA PRO A 65 -15.44 10.93 -1.55
C PRO A 65 -14.48 9.74 -1.71
N MET A 66 -14.75 8.62 -1.03
CA MET A 66 -13.96 7.39 -1.10
C MET A 66 -14.07 6.74 -2.49
N GLU A 67 -15.28 6.61 -3.02
CA GLU A 67 -15.51 6.08 -4.37
C GLU A 67 -14.73 6.89 -5.41
N ASN A 68 -14.77 8.23 -5.33
CA ASN A 68 -14.03 9.11 -6.23
C ASN A 68 -12.51 8.93 -6.12
N LEU A 69 -11.99 8.80 -4.89
CA LEU A 69 -10.56 8.55 -4.67
C LEU A 69 -10.13 7.22 -5.30
N VAL A 70 -10.86 6.14 -5.04
CA VAL A 70 -10.54 4.81 -5.59
C VAL A 70 -10.65 4.80 -7.12
N ARG A 71 -11.61 5.53 -7.71
CA ARG A 71 -11.68 5.68 -9.18
C ARG A 71 -10.47 6.40 -9.74
N ARG A 72 -10.01 7.48 -9.11
CA ARG A 72 -8.79 8.19 -9.52
C ARG A 72 -7.56 7.28 -9.46
N ILE A 73 -7.44 6.47 -8.43
CA ILE A 73 -6.36 5.47 -8.29
C ILE A 73 -6.45 4.45 -9.44
N GLY A 74 -7.62 3.92 -9.71
CA GLY A 74 -7.84 2.97 -10.80
C GLY A 74 -7.52 3.55 -12.18
N ASP A 75 -7.91 4.81 -12.44
CA ASP A 75 -7.62 5.51 -13.69
C ASP A 75 -6.11 5.77 -13.84
N ALA A 76 -5.43 6.18 -12.76
CA ALA A 76 -3.98 6.35 -12.75
C ALA A 76 -3.24 5.02 -13.00
N ALA A 77 -3.74 3.91 -12.44
CA ALA A 77 -3.19 2.58 -12.68
C ALA A 77 -3.34 2.15 -14.15
N ALA A 78 -4.51 2.37 -14.75
CA ALA A 78 -4.74 2.08 -16.17
C ALA A 78 -3.84 2.93 -17.08
N ASN A 79 -3.68 4.21 -16.78
CA ASN A 79 -2.78 5.11 -17.50
C ASN A 79 -1.32 4.70 -17.36
N GLY A 80 -0.88 4.30 -16.17
CA GLY A 80 0.46 3.79 -15.91
C GLY A 80 0.76 2.52 -16.69
N GLU A 81 -0.17 1.55 -16.75
CA GLU A 81 -0.02 0.34 -17.58
C GLU A 81 0.10 0.70 -19.07
N ALA A 82 -0.72 1.63 -19.56
CA ALA A 82 -0.66 2.07 -20.95
C ALA A 82 0.66 2.77 -21.28
N ALA A 83 1.19 3.60 -20.38
CA ALA A 83 2.48 4.27 -20.54
C ALA A 83 3.63 3.26 -20.62
N ILE A 84 3.68 2.26 -19.72
CA ILE A 84 4.67 1.19 -19.76
C ILE A 84 4.63 0.47 -21.12
N ARG A 85 3.43 0.15 -21.60
CA ARG A 85 3.22 -0.51 -22.89
C ARG A 85 3.79 0.30 -24.05
N THR A 86 3.56 1.60 -24.07
CA THR A 86 4.05 2.50 -25.10
C THR A 86 5.57 2.57 -25.12
N MET A 87 6.19 2.56 -23.94
CA MET A 87 7.63 2.74 -23.78
C MET A 87 8.42 1.43 -23.80
N ALA A 88 7.75 0.28 -23.86
CA ALA A 88 8.41 -1.03 -23.79
C ALA A 88 9.40 -1.27 -24.94
N ALA A 89 9.19 -0.66 -26.11
CA ALA A 89 10.06 -0.80 -27.28
C ALA A 89 11.26 0.16 -27.27
N LEU A 90 11.33 1.12 -26.36
CA LEU A 90 12.50 2.03 -26.24
C LEU A 90 13.76 1.24 -25.89
N SER A 91 14.91 1.72 -26.39
CA SER A 91 16.19 1.03 -26.17
C SER A 91 16.75 1.29 -24.75
N PRO A 92 17.23 0.25 -24.05
CA PRO A 92 17.08 -1.18 -24.39
C PRO A 92 15.62 -1.63 -24.18
N PRO A 93 15.09 -2.52 -25.06
CA PRO A 93 13.70 -2.98 -24.95
C PRO A 93 13.50 -3.82 -23.70
N ILE A 94 12.33 -3.62 -23.06
CA ILE A 94 11.92 -4.38 -21.87
C ILE A 94 10.87 -5.44 -22.24
N SER A 95 10.91 -6.56 -21.52
CA SER A 95 9.85 -7.55 -21.50
C SER A 95 9.00 -7.33 -20.25
N TRP A 96 7.70 -7.11 -20.44
CA TRP A 96 6.73 -6.83 -19.37
C TRP A 96 5.66 -7.93 -19.27
N THR A 97 6.02 -9.13 -19.76
CA THR A 97 5.14 -10.29 -19.69
C THR A 97 5.40 -11.10 -18.42
N VAL A 98 4.33 -11.63 -17.83
CA VAL A 98 4.37 -12.40 -16.57
C VAL A 98 5.12 -13.73 -16.74
N ASN A 99 5.36 -14.19 -17.98
CA ASN A 99 5.97 -15.49 -18.27
C ASN A 99 7.40 -15.68 -17.72
N GLY A 100 8.09 -14.60 -17.33
CA GLY A 100 9.42 -14.67 -16.73
C GLY A 100 9.43 -14.74 -15.21
N LEU A 101 8.27 -14.58 -14.56
CA LEU A 101 8.19 -14.62 -13.10
C LEU A 101 8.21 -16.06 -12.57
N PRO A 102 8.81 -16.31 -11.38
CA PRO A 102 8.75 -17.62 -10.73
C PRO A 102 7.30 -18.06 -10.53
N LEU A 103 6.98 -19.29 -10.96
CA LEU A 103 5.60 -19.81 -10.89
C LEU A 103 5.01 -19.79 -9.48
N ILE A 104 5.84 -20.03 -8.45
CA ILE A 104 5.42 -19.99 -7.05
C ILE A 104 4.99 -18.57 -6.66
N GLU A 105 5.73 -17.56 -7.11
CA GLU A 105 5.40 -16.16 -6.83
C GLU A 105 4.09 -15.75 -7.52
N VAL A 106 3.93 -16.10 -8.79
CA VAL A 106 2.67 -15.87 -9.55
C VAL A 106 1.49 -16.51 -8.83
N SER A 107 1.62 -17.78 -8.43
CA SER A 107 0.57 -18.53 -7.73
C SER A 107 0.24 -17.89 -6.38
N ALA A 108 1.24 -17.47 -5.60
CA ALA A 108 1.04 -16.82 -4.31
C ALA A 108 0.31 -15.46 -4.47
N ARG A 109 0.67 -14.67 -5.47
CA ARG A 109 -0.01 -13.40 -5.78
C ARG A 109 -1.46 -13.60 -6.19
N HIS A 110 -1.76 -14.57 -7.04
CA HIS A 110 -3.13 -14.91 -7.39
C HIS A 110 -3.95 -15.37 -6.18
N LEU A 111 -3.37 -16.18 -5.31
CA LEU A 111 -4.05 -16.59 -4.08
C LEU A 111 -4.36 -15.38 -3.18
N MET A 112 -3.40 -14.48 -2.98
CA MET A 112 -3.59 -13.27 -2.20
C MET A 112 -4.65 -12.36 -2.80
N ALA A 113 -4.64 -12.13 -4.10
CA ALA A 113 -5.63 -11.29 -4.79
C ALA A 113 -7.04 -11.87 -4.65
N ASN A 114 -7.20 -13.19 -4.80
CA ASN A 114 -8.49 -13.86 -4.61
C ASN A 114 -8.99 -13.76 -3.15
N GLN A 115 -8.10 -13.92 -2.18
CA GLN A 115 -8.44 -13.77 -0.76
C GLN A 115 -8.84 -12.34 -0.42
N GLN A 116 -8.13 -11.35 -0.93
CA GLN A 116 -8.45 -9.93 -0.72
C GLN A 116 -9.79 -9.56 -1.37
N THR A 117 -10.04 -10.01 -2.61
CA THR A 117 -11.32 -9.81 -3.28
C THR A 117 -12.46 -10.44 -2.52
N ALA A 118 -12.33 -11.70 -2.08
CA ALA A 118 -13.33 -12.37 -1.27
C ALA A 118 -13.57 -11.64 0.06
N ALA A 119 -12.51 -11.18 0.73
CA ALA A 119 -12.61 -10.42 1.98
C ALA A 119 -13.34 -9.09 1.81
N LEU A 120 -13.16 -8.40 0.67
CA LEU A 120 -13.88 -7.17 0.34
C LEU A 120 -15.35 -7.45 0.01
N LEU A 121 -15.64 -8.48 -0.79
CA LEU A 121 -17.01 -8.84 -1.17
C LEU A 121 -17.84 -9.29 0.05
N LEU A 122 -17.24 -10.03 0.98
CA LEU A 122 -17.88 -10.53 2.18
C LEU A 122 -17.89 -9.53 3.34
N ALA A 123 -17.14 -8.41 3.23
CA ALA A 123 -17.12 -7.39 4.26
C ALA A 123 -18.49 -6.70 4.35
N GLY A 124 -19.07 -6.71 5.55
CA GLY A 124 -20.26 -5.92 5.91
C GLY A 124 -19.88 -4.48 6.26
N GLU A 125 -20.10 -4.10 7.52
CA GLU A 125 -19.80 -2.76 8.03
C GLU A 125 -18.32 -2.37 7.95
N SER A 126 -17.40 -3.34 7.88
CA SER A 126 -15.96 -3.10 7.74
C SER A 126 -15.48 -2.91 6.30
N PHE A 127 -16.40 -2.85 5.31
CA PHE A 127 -16.02 -2.76 3.89
C PHE A 127 -15.15 -1.53 3.59
N GLU A 128 -15.58 -0.37 4.06
CA GLU A 128 -14.87 0.91 3.81
C GLU A 128 -13.44 0.89 4.35
N LEU A 129 -13.28 0.48 5.60
CA LEU A 129 -11.96 0.38 6.23
C LEU A 129 -11.06 -0.63 5.49
N ARG A 130 -11.60 -1.79 5.12
CA ARG A 130 -10.84 -2.81 4.37
C ARG A 130 -10.43 -2.32 3.01
N LEU A 131 -11.33 -1.62 2.30
CA LEU A 131 -11.04 -1.02 1.01
C LEU A 131 -9.92 0.02 1.13
N LEU A 132 -10.01 0.95 2.08
CA LEU A 132 -8.96 1.96 2.31
C LEU A 132 -7.60 1.33 2.61
N LEU A 133 -7.56 0.32 3.50
CA LEU A 133 -6.32 -0.38 3.84
C LEU A 133 -5.73 -1.15 2.64
N THR A 134 -6.57 -1.75 1.82
CA THR A 134 -6.13 -2.47 0.62
C THR A 134 -5.56 -1.50 -0.41
N GLN A 135 -6.26 -0.38 -0.65
CA GLN A 135 -5.80 0.66 -1.57
C GLN A 135 -4.51 1.32 -1.10
N GLN A 136 -4.39 1.60 0.19
CA GLN A 136 -3.19 2.18 0.78
C GLN A 136 -1.96 1.29 0.55
N LYS A 137 -2.09 -0.02 0.79
CA LYS A 137 -1.01 -0.98 0.54
C LYS A 137 -0.66 -1.10 -0.94
N ALA A 138 -1.64 -1.06 -1.84
CA ALA A 138 -1.41 -1.11 -3.27
C ALA A 138 -0.65 0.15 -3.74
N CYS A 139 -1.07 1.33 -3.32
CA CYS A 139 -0.40 2.60 -3.66
C CYS A 139 1.03 2.65 -3.13
N GLU A 140 1.28 2.22 -1.89
CA GLU A 140 2.61 2.13 -1.29
C GLU A 140 3.51 1.18 -2.11
N TYR A 141 2.99 0.01 -2.48
CA TYR A 141 3.76 -0.97 -3.26
C TYR A 141 4.06 -0.50 -4.68
N ILE A 142 3.08 0.09 -5.39
CA ILE A 142 3.27 0.66 -6.73
C ILE A 142 4.33 1.77 -6.69
N SER A 143 4.23 2.69 -5.73
CA SER A 143 5.19 3.77 -5.56
C SER A 143 6.61 3.26 -5.32
N ALA A 144 6.78 2.30 -4.40
CA ALA A 144 8.09 1.71 -4.10
C ALA A 144 8.68 0.97 -5.31
N LEU A 145 7.86 0.17 -6.00
CA LEU A 145 8.31 -0.60 -7.17
C LEU A 145 8.67 0.31 -8.34
N ALA A 146 7.86 1.35 -8.62
CA ALA A 146 8.14 2.33 -9.66
C ALA A 146 9.40 3.14 -9.36
N THR A 147 9.62 3.55 -8.09
CA THR A 147 10.87 4.22 -7.64
C THR A 147 12.09 3.33 -7.88
N THR A 148 12.00 2.05 -7.51
CA THR A 148 13.09 1.09 -7.68
C THR A 148 13.43 0.89 -9.15
N LEU A 149 12.40 0.75 -9.99
CA LEU A 149 12.57 0.61 -11.44
C LEU A 149 13.13 1.88 -12.08
N ALA A 150 12.66 3.06 -11.67
CA ALA A 150 13.18 4.34 -12.16
C ALA A 150 14.68 4.50 -11.89
N THR A 151 15.15 4.01 -10.74
CA THR A 151 16.58 4.05 -10.39
C THR A 151 17.41 3.03 -11.21
N ALA A 152 16.78 1.91 -11.59
CA ALA A 152 17.46 0.80 -12.25
C ALA A 152 17.42 0.87 -13.79
N ASP A 153 16.47 1.61 -14.36
CA ASP A 153 16.28 1.65 -15.81
C ASP A 153 17.34 2.56 -16.48
N PRO A 154 18.12 2.00 -17.42
CA PRO A 154 19.11 2.77 -18.16
C PRO A 154 18.49 3.75 -19.18
N ASN A 155 17.20 3.62 -19.51
CA ASN A 155 16.51 4.53 -20.42
C ASN A 155 15.92 5.71 -19.64
N THR A 156 16.39 6.91 -19.91
CA THR A 156 16.02 8.14 -19.20
C THR A 156 14.52 8.44 -19.30
N GLU A 157 13.92 8.28 -20.47
CA GLU A 157 12.50 8.58 -20.69
C GLU A 157 11.60 7.65 -19.87
N ARG A 158 11.92 6.34 -19.82
CA ARG A 158 11.20 5.39 -18.96
C ARG A 158 11.43 5.69 -17.48
N SER A 159 12.67 6.02 -17.09
CA SER A 159 13.01 6.38 -15.72
C SER A 159 12.20 7.59 -15.23
N GLU A 160 12.08 8.64 -16.03
CA GLU A 160 11.29 9.84 -15.72
C GLU A 160 9.79 9.53 -15.61
N MET A 161 9.25 8.72 -16.52
CA MET A 161 7.87 8.26 -16.44
C MET A 161 7.60 7.46 -15.17
N LEU A 162 8.49 6.52 -14.81
CA LEU A 162 8.38 5.74 -13.59
C LEU A 162 8.47 6.60 -12.33
N ALA A 163 9.36 7.59 -12.32
CA ALA A 163 9.47 8.55 -11.20
C ALA A 163 8.17 9.36 -11.04
N THR A 164 7.56 9.77 -12.15
CA THR A 164 6.26 10.46 -12.15
C THR A 164 5.16 9.56 -11.59
N LEU A 165 5.09 8.32 -12.04
CA LEU A 165 4.15 7.32 -11.55
C LEU A 165 4.33 7.06 -10.04
N ALA A 166 5.58 6.91 -9.60
CA ALA A 166 5.91 6.72 -8.18
C ALA A 166 5.42 7.87 -7.31
N HIS A 167 5.62 9.11 -7.76
CA HIS A 167 5.17 10.30 -7.06
C HIS A 167 3.64 10.39 -6.99
N GLU A 168 2.94 10.07 -8.07
CA GLU A 168 1.48 10.07 -8.12
C GLU A 168 0.89 9.07 -7.12
N PHE A 169 1.41 7.84 -7.08
CA PHE A 169 0.94 6.82 -6.14
C PHE A 169 1.33 7.11 -4.69
N ALA A 170 2.46 7.78 -4.44
CA ALA A 170 2.81 8.28 -3.12
C ALA A 170 1.82 9.37 -2.64
N ALA A 171 1.32 10.22 -3.54
CA ALA A 171 0.30 11.21 -3.20
C ALA A 171 -1.04 10.54 -2.85
N PHE A 172 -1.45 9.51 -3.57
CA PHE A 172 -2.64 8.72 -3.22
C PHE A 172 -2.49 8.01 -1.87
N ASP A 173 -1.34 7.41 -1.57
CA ASP A 173 -1.06 6.82 -0.26
C ASP A 173 -1.22 7.85 0.87
N ALA A 174 -0.68 9.06 0.69
CA ALA A 174 -0.82 10.13 1.68
C ALA A 174 -2.29 10.57 1.87
N GLU A 175 -3.08 10.66 0.79
CA GLU A 175 -4.51 10.99 0.85
C GLU A 175 -5.29 9.88 1.57
N LEU A 176 -5.04 8.60 1.26
CA LEU A 176 -5.66 7.44 1.92
C LEU A 176 -5.37 7.40 3.41
N ARG A 177 -4.13 7.70 3.84
CA ARG A 177 -3.76 7.80 5.26
C ARG A 177 -4.53 8.88 5.99
N THR A 178 -4.91 9.96 5.31
CA THR A 178 -5.75 11.01 5.89
C THR A 178 -7.15 10.50 6.17
N HIS A 179 -7.77 9.76 5.25
CA HIS A 179 -9.06 9.12 5.45
C HIS A 179 -9.03 8.11 6.62
N LEU A 180 -8.00 7.28 6.71
CA LEU A 180 -7.84 6.30 7.79
C LEU A 180 -7.72 6.94 9.18
N ARG A 181 -7.12 8.15 9.29
CA ARG A 181 -7.02 8.88 10.57
C ARG A 181 -8.35 9.47 11.02
N VAL A 182 -9.15 9.97 10.10
CA VAL A 182 -10.47 10.55 10.39
C VAL A 182 -11.42 9.48 10.94
N ASP A 183 -11.42 8.28 10.37
CA ASP A 183 -12.24 7.16 10.86
C ASP A 183 -11.88 6.75 12.28
N GLN A 184 -10.60 6.73 12.63
CA GLN A 184 -10.16 6.43 14.00
C GLN A 184 -10.61 7.49 15.01
N SER A 185 -10.60 8.76 14.67
CA SER A 185 -11.05 9.84 15.55
C SER A 185 -12.56 9.82 15.78
N SER A 186 -13.33 9.39 14.80
CA SER A 186 -14.79 9.25 14.91
C SER A 186 -15.20 8.09 15.81
N SER A 187 -14.48 6.98 15.78
CA SER A 187 -14.75 5.81 16.63
C SER A 187 -14.40 6.04 18.11
N THR A 188 -13.39 6.88 18.38
CA THR A 188 -12.98 7.19 19.77
C THR A 188 -14.00 8.08 20.47
N ASN A 189 -14.75 8.88 19.72
CA ASN A 189 -15.76 9.80 20.29
C ASN A 189 -17.09 9.10 20.64
N GLN A 190 -17.35 7.89 20.12
CA GLN A 190 -18.53 7.08 20.47
C GLN A 190 -18.32 6.23 21.73
N GLY A 191 -17.07 6.06 22.20
CA GLY A 191 -16.74 5.27 23.39
C GLY A 191 -17.01 5.95 24.73
N SER A 192 -17.37 7.24 24.78
CA SER A 192 -17.54 7.99 26.03
C SER A 192 -18.92 7.86 26.71
N TYR A 193 -19.83 7.05 26.19
CA TYR A 193 -21.16 6.83 26.80
C TYR A 193 -21.29 5.54 27.61
N TRP A 194 -20.23 4.78 27.81
CA TRP A 194 -20.24 3.69 28.77
C TRP A 194 -20.00 4.23 30.18
N THR A 195 -21.05 4.88 30.74
CA THR A 195 -21.17 5.02 32.18
C THR A 195 -21.42 3.63 32.76
N ALA A 196 -20.43 3.14 33.49
CA ALA A 196 -20.58 1.91 34.27
C ALA A 196 -21.80 2.02 35.19
N PRO A 197 -22.65 1.00 35.27
CA PRO A 197 -23.72 1.00 36.26
C PRO A 197 -23.08 0.93 37.64
N ARG A 198 -23.37 1.98 38.43
CA ARG A 198 -23.04 2.03 39.86
C ARG A 198 -23.79 0.93 40.60
N HIS A 199 -23.06 0.21 41.40
CA HIS A 199 -23.45 -0.41 42.65
C HIS A 199 -24.71 -1.27 42.63
N ILE A 200 -24.49 -2.58 42.82
CA ILE A 200 -25.24 -3.33 43.80
C ILE A 200 -24.24 -3.92 44.79
N ALA A 201 -23.99 -3.15 45.88
CA ALA A 201 -23.49 -3.73 47.10
C ALA A 201 -24.67 -4.53 47.71
N ASN A 202 -24.54 -5.82 47.76
CA ASN A 202 -25.40 -6.64 48.61
C ASN A 202 -24.52 -7.51 49.49
N THR A 203 -24.28 -6.94 50.69
CA THR A 203 -23.82 -7.69 51.85
C THR A 203 -25.00 -8.51 52.36
N ALA A 204 -24.96 -9.80 52.29
CA ALA A 204 -25.71 -10.65 53.17
C ALA A 204 -25.04 -12.03 53.24
N ASP A 205 -24.32 -12.26 54.33
CA ASP A 205 -24.64 -13.30 55.30
C ASP A 205 -24.31 -14.75 54.83
N CYS A 206 -23.09 -15.14 55.13
CA CYS A 206 -22.74 -16.57 55.33
C CYS A 206 -22.59 -16.77 56.83
N ARG A 207 -23.71 -17.15 57.50
CA ARG A 207 -23.67 -17.80 58.80
C ARG A 207 -24.61 -18.96 58.83
N ALA A 208 -24.08 -20.10 59.28
CA ALA A 208 -24.70 -21.30 59.82
C ALA A 208 -25.25 -22.36 58.79
N MET A 209 -24.59 -23.48 58.68
CA MET A 209 -24.98 -24.72 59.37
C MET A 209 -24.04 -25.86 59.03
N ALA A 210 -23.55 -26.41 60.14
CA ALA A 210 -23.24 -27.81 60.46
C ALA A 210 -22.40 -28.66 59.49
#